data_a8abb97c31f56b8b7e494715024193fd
#
_entry.id   a8abb97c31f56b8b7e494715024193fd
#
_cell.length_a   1.000
_cell.length_b   1.000
_cell.length_c   1.000
_cell.angle_alpha   90.00
_cell.angle_beta   90.00
_cell.angle_gamma   90.00
#
_symmetry.space_group_name_H-M   'P 1'
#
loop_
_entity.id
_entity.type
_entity.pdbx_description
1 polymer ?
#
loop_
_entity_poly.entity_id
_entity_poly.type
_entity_poly.pdbx_seq_one_letter_code
_entity_poly.pdbx_strand_id
1 'polypeptide(L)'
;MAVNHFRFAIASDLHIALPHTVWEHPSRFHLVEYSIEAFEVVLAHLCTLELDFLLIPGDLTQHGEPENHQWLAHRLAQLPFPAYVIPGNHDLPTPAHFAPFLQFYRDYGYGWNQQPYYSLHPLPGIRLIGLNSNFFTPTGEQIGYLDQAQMDWLSQELPKSKDLTLVMIHHNLIEHMPGQGSNPLGQRYMLENRTPVCELLHQAGVQLLFTGHLHVQDIAYSDRFQMYEITTGSTVSFPHPYRLLEYRDRTLSITSHRVEQIPSLANLSEFSRTWMGDRAHAFIAKLLMAPPLGLSREETNVLLPDLRYFWADLAAGDAQFNFVHFPEPARSFLEAFSDRPPADNQVILDLS
;
A
#
# COMPACT_ATOMS: atom_id res chain seq x y z
N MET A 1 -22.52 5.84 20.39
CA MET A 1 -23.49 5.72 19.28
C MET A 1 -22.71 5.17 18.12
N ALA A 2 -23.25 4.18 17.40
CA ALA A 2 -22.60 3.68 16.20
C ALA A 2 -22.52 4.81 15.16
N VAL A 3 -21.37 5.00 14.54
CA VAL A 3 -21.23 5.93 13.42
C VAL A 3 -21.93 5.33 12.21
N ASN A 4 -22.84 6.08 11.63
CA ASN A 4 -23.62 5.61 10.49
C ASN A 4 -23.04 6.10 9.14
N HIS A 5 -22.21 7.15 9.16
CA HIS A 5 -21.65 7.71 7.93
C HIS A 5 -20.36 8.49 8.20
N PHE A 6 -19.34 8.26 7.38
CA PHE A 6 -18.12 9.05 7.29
C PHE A 6 -17.42 8.83 5.93
N ARG A 7 -16.58 9.80 5.56
CA ARG A 7 -15.83 9.78 4.30
C ARG A 7 -14.36 10.04 4.56
N PHE A 8 -13.51 9.25 3.94
CA PHE A 8 -12.06 9.39 4.07
C PHE A 8 -11.35 9.08 2.76
N ALA A 9 -10.10 9.46 2.67
CA ALA A 9 -9.25 9.17 1.54
C ALA A 9 -8.07 8.30 1.96
N ILE A 10 -7.48 7.60 0.99
CA ILE A 10 -6.20 6.88 1.12
C ILE A 10 -5.28 7.31 -0.02
N ALA A 11 -4.06 7.71 0.33
CA ALA A 11 -2.95 7.86 -0.59
C ALA A 11 -1.75 7.12 0.01
N SER A 12 -1.12 6.22 -0.74
CA SER A 12 -0.05 5.36 -0.21
C SER A 12 1.25 5.54 -0.99
N ASP A 13 2.34 5.17 -0.35
CA ASP A 13 3.65 5.07 -1.00
C ASP A 13 3.98 6.36 -1.78
N LEU A 14 3.97 7.47 -1.02
CA LEU A 14 4.17 8.82 -1.57
C LEU A 14 5.60 9.02 -2.05
N HIS A 15 6.57 8.38 -1.40
CA HIS A 15 7.99 8.48 -1.69
C HIS A 15 8.45 9.93 -1.92
N ILE A 16 7.99 10.85 -1.06
CA ILE A 16 8.34 12.27 -1.19
C ILE A 16 9.85 12.42 -1.26
N ALA A 17 10.30 13.14 -2.29
CA ALA A 17 11.69 13.45 -2.51
C ALA A 17 11.85 14.89 -2.98
N LEU A 18 12.56 15.71 -2.22
CA LEU A 18 12.98 17.03 -2.66
C LEU A 18 13.98 16.88 -3.81
N PRO A 19 14.09 17.84 -4.74
CA PRO A 19 14.92 17.68 -5.95
C PRO A 19 16.39 17.29 -5.67
N HIS A 20 16.96 17.74 -4.58
CA HIS A 20 18.34 17.43 -4.20
C HIS A 20 18.52 16.09 -3.46
N THR A 21 17.40 15.42 -3.06
CA THR A 21 17.42 14.08 -2.45
C THR A 21 17.12 12.97 -3.47
N VAL A 22 16.79 13.34 -4.70
CA VAL A 22 16.54 12.38 -5.78
C VAL A 22 17.87 11.79 -6.24
N TRP A 23 17.97 10.46 -6.24
CA TRP A 23 19.11 9.76 -6.84
C TRP A 23 18.62 8.73 -7.86
N GLU A 24 19.36 8.57 -8.92
CA GLU A 24 19.03 7.66 -9.99
C GLU A 24 19.52 6.25 -9.68
N HIS A 25 18.66 5.28 -9.96
CA HIS A 25 19.00 3.87 -9.94
C HIS A 25 18.36 3.15 -11.15
N PRO A 26 19.12 2.35 -11.91
CA PRO A 26 18.62 1.72 -13.15
C PRO A 26 17.38 0.84 -12.96
N SER A 27 17.21 0.25 -11.77
CA SER A 27 16.06 -0.61 -11.44
C SER A 27 14.92 0.12 -10.73
N ARG A 28 14.96 1.45 -10.60
CA ARG A 28 13.92 2.22 -9.94
C ARG A 28 12.64 2.26 -10.79
N PHE A 29 11.54 1.74 -10.24
CA PHE A 29 10.21 1.83 -10.84
C PHE A 29 9.54 3.18 -10.57
N HIS A 30 9.84 3.79 -9.43
CA HIS A 30 9.19 4.98 -8.91
C HIS A 30 9.69 6.24 -9.63
N LEU A 31 8.77 7.12 -9.97
CA LEU A 31 9.03 8.44 -10.54
C LEU A 31 9.10 9.48 -9.42
N VAL A 32 10.05 9.29 -8.49
CA VAL A 32 10.15 10.07 -7.24
C VAL A 32 10.44 11.55 -7.50
N GLU A 33 11.04 11.90 -8.63
CA GLU A 33 11.24 13.27 -9.09
C GLU A 33 9.95 14.05 -9.26
N TYR A 34 8.82 13.35 -9.44
CA TYR A 34 7.48 13.94 -9.58
C TYR A 34 6.63 13.78 -8.31
N SER A 35 7.17 13.23 -7.22
CA SER A 35 6.43 12.89 -6.02
C SER A 35 5.66 14.07 -5.42
N ILE A 36 6.31 15.22 -5.33
CA ILE A 36 5.70 16.44 -4.80
C ILE A 36 4.56 16.92 -5.69
N GLU A 37 4.78 17.02 -7.01
CA GLU A 37 3.74 17.48 -7.93
C GLU A 37 2.55 16.53 -7.97
N ALA A 38 2.80 15.20 -8.01
CA ALA A 38 1.74 14.20 -7.99
C ALA A 38 0.93 14.28 -6.71
N PHE A 39 1.59 14.39 -5.54
CA PHE A 39 0.89 14.50 -4.27
C PHE A 39 0.12 15.82 -4.14
N GLU A 40 0.64 16.95 -4.64
CA GLU A 40 -0.09 18.22 -4.66
C GLU A 40 -1.35 18.14 -5.53
N VAL A 41 -1.33 17.42 -6.65
CA VAL A 41 -2.55 17.18 -7.47
C VAL A 41 -3.57 16.35 -6.68
N VAL A 42 -3.14 15.31 -5.97
CA VAL A 42 -4.00 14.54 -5.07
C VAL A 42 -4.62 15.46 -4.02
N LEU A 43 -3.81 16.21 -3.28
CA LEU A 43 -4.28 17.12 -2.22
C LEU A 43 -5.20 18.20 -2.74
N ALA A 44 -4.92 18.78 -3.92
CA ALA A 44 -5.79 19.77 -4.54
C ALA A 44 -7.20 19.22 -4.77
N HIS A 45 -7.34 17.97 -5.23
CA HIS A 45 -8.66 17.32 -5.35
C HIS A 45 -9.27 17.04 -3.97
N LEU A 46 -8.53 16.42 -3.06
CA LEU A 46 -9.06 16.05 -1.74
C LEU A 46 -9.56 17.27 -0.96
N CYS A 47 -8.89 18.43 -1.06
CA CYS A 47 -9.31 19.68 -0.41
C CYS A 47 -10.60 20.27 -0.99
N THR A 48 -11.09 19.80 -2.14
CA THR A 48 -12.43 20.19 -2.65
C THR A 48 -13.56 19.35 -2.08
N LEU A 49 -13.24 18.30 -1.33
CA LEU A 49 -14.19 17.32 -0.79
C LEU A 49 -14.38 17.50 0.70
N GLU A 50 -15.57 17.13 1.19
CA GLU A 50 -15.85 17.03 2.62
C GLU A 50 -15.37 15.67 3.12
N LEU A 51 -14.12 15.61 3.60
CA LEU A 51 -13.51 14.41 4.17
C LEU A 51 -13.37 14.54 5.69
N ASP A 52 -13.57 13.44 6.39
CA ASP A 52 -13.33 13.35 7.82
C ASP A 52 -11.85 13.17 8.14
N PHE A 53 -11.11 12.43 7.30
CA PHE A 53 -9.66 12.21 7.45
C PHE A 53 -8.99 11.65 6.19
N LEU A 54 -7.64 11.66 6.19
CA LEU A 54 -6.78 11.03 5.20
C LEU A 54 -5.94 9.94 5.88
N LEU A 55 -5.83 8.75 5.28
CA LEU A 55 -4.92 7.67 5.69
C LEU A 55 -3.74 7.58 4.73
N ILE A 56 -2.53 7.41 5.29
CA ILE A 56 -1.30 7.22 4.49
C ILE A 56 -0.56 5.99 5.04
N PRO A 57 -0.76 4.80 4.46
CA PRO A 57 -0.26 3.53 4.98
C PRO A 57 1.21 3.24 4.63
N GLY A 58 2.10 4.20 4.84
CA GLY A 58 3.55 4.03 4.77
C GLY A 58 4.22 4.53 3.49
N ASP A 59 5.54 4.39 3.47
CA ASP A 59 6.46 4.89 2.42
C ASP A 59 6.18 6.36 2.08
N LEU A 60 6.24 7.18 3.15
CA LEU A 60 5.99 8.61 3.10
C LEU A 60 7.09 9.35 2.35
N THR A 61 8.34 8.90 2.52
CA THR A 61 9.56 9.47 1.93
C THR A 61 10.37 8.42 1.19
N GLN A 62 11.30 8.85 0.35
CA GLN A 62 12.06 7.93 -0.49
C GLN A 62 13.12 7.13 0.28
N HIS A 63 13.81 7.72 1.25
CA HIS A 63 14.87 7.05 2.04
C HIS A 63 14.96 7.53 3.48
N GLY A 64 13.85 8.02 4.06
CA GLY A 64 13.82 8.51 5.44
C GLY A 64 14.58 9.83 5.65
N GLU A 65 14.76 10.62 4.59
CA GLU A 65 15.48 11.89 4.68
C GLU A 65 14.70 12.90 5.54
N PRO A 66 15.34 13.50 6.55
CA PRO A 66 14.67 14.41 7.48
C PRO A 66 13.97 15.60 6.80
N GLU A 67 14.56 16.15 5.75
CA GLU A 67 13.98 17.26 4.99
C GLU A 67 12.72 16.85 4.20
N ASN A 68 12.65 15.62 3.70
CA ASN A 68 11.47 15.08 3.03
C ASN A 68 10.34 14.86 4.05
N HIS A 69 10.63 14.28 5.21
CA HIS A 69 9.68 14.18 6.32
C HIS A 69 9.19 15.55 6.80
N GLN A 70 10.10 16.52 6.94
CA GLN A 70 9.74 17.88 7.34
C GLN A 70 8.80 18.54 6.33
N TRP A 71 9.11 18.41 5.02
CA TRP A 71 8.25 18.92 3.97
C TRP A 71 6.84 18.32 4.06
N LEU A 72 6.76 16.99 4.15
CA LEU A 72 5.47 16.30 4.21
C LEU A 72 4.67 16.67 5.47
N ALA A 73 5.28 16.62 6.65
CA ALA A 73 4.62 17.00 7.89
C ALA A 73 4.09 18.45 7.84
N HIS A 74 4.88 19.37 7.30
CA HIS A 74 4.45 20.76 7.10
C HIS A 74 3.26 20.86 6.12
N ARG A 75 3.29 20.08 5.06
CA ARG A 75 2.21 20.06 4.06
C ARG A 75 0.91 19.47 4.61
N LEU A 76 1.00 18.38 5.37
CA LEU A 76 -0.16 17.77 6.04
C LEU A 76 -0.80 18.71 7.06
N ALA A 77 -0.02 19.55 7.76
CA ALA A 77 -0.53 20.54 8.70
C ALA A 77 -1.42 21.63 8.06
N GLN A 78 -1.40 21.76 6.74
CA GLN A 78 -2.21 22.75 6.00
C GLN A 78 -3.54 22.17 5.50
N LEU A 79 -3.79 20.87 5.73
CA LEU A 79 -5.02 20.23 5.26
C LEU A 79 -6.22 20.67 6.11
N PRO A 80 -7.42 20.81 5.52
CA PRO A 80 -8.65 21.14 6.24
C PRO A 80 -9.23 19.97 7.04
N PHE A 81 -8.62 18.78 6.95
CA PHE A 81 -9.00 17.55 7.65
C PHE A 81 -7.76 16.89 8.23
N PRO A 82 -7.89 16.08 9.30
CA PRO A 82 -6.77 15.37 9.87
C PRO A 82 -6.21 14.30 8.92
N ALA A 83 -4.90 14.05 9.02
CA ALA A 83 -4.23 12.94 8.36
C ALA A 83 -3.63 12.00 9.41
N TYR A 84 -3.60 10.70 9.10
CA TYR A 84 -2.99 9.67 9.94
C TYR A 84 -2.02 8.85 9.11
N VAL A 85 -0.82 8.66 9.63
CA VAL A 85 0.26 8.01 8.91
C VAL A 85 0.85 6.85 9.72
N ILE A 86 1.43 5.90 9.03
CA ILE A 86 2.33 4.89 9.59
C ILE A 86 3.64 4.87 8.80
N PRO A 87 4.74 4.32 9.32
CA PRO A 87 5.97 4.19 8.55
C PRO A 87 5.91 3.02 7.59
N GLY A 88 6.45 3.22 6.38
CA GLY A 88 6.87 2.15 5.50
C GLY A 88 8.36 1.83 5.63
N ASN A 89 8.85 0.87 4.87
CA ASN A 89 10.25 0.46 4.95
C ASN A 89 11.22 1.53 4.40
N HIS A 90 10.79 2.37 3.49
CA HIS A 90 11.56 3.50 2.99
C HIS A 90 11.71 4.63 4.01
N ASP A 91 10.76 4.79 4.93
CA ASP A 91 10.82 5.81 5.98
C ASP A 91 11.83 5.49 7.07
N LEU A 92 12.11 4.21 7.26
CA LEU A 92 12.92 3.67 8.34
C LEU A 92 14.07 2.79 7.81
N PRO A 93 15.00 3.33 7.02
CA PRO A 93 16.07 2.52 6.44
C PRO A 93 17.02 1.91 7.48
N THR A 94 17.01 2.44 8.71
CA THR A 94 17.73 1.88 9.87
C THR A 94 16.93 2.10 11.15
N PRO A 95 17.20 1.37 12.26
CA PRO A 95 16.55 1.59 13.55
C PRO A 95 16.69 3.02 14.10
N ALA A 96 17.75 3.73 13.71
CA ALA A 96 17.98 5.13 14.15
C ALA A 96 16.92 6.12 13.64
N HIS A 97 16.16 5.75 12.61
CA HIS A 97 15.12 6.61 12.02
C HIS A 97 13.81 6.59 12.82
N PHE A 98 13.59 5.65 13.75
CA PHE A 98 12.35 5.60 14.55
C PHE A 98 12.08 6.88 15.34
N ALA A 99 13.07 7.34 16.12
CA ALA A 99 12.87 8.49 17.00
C ALA A 99 12.63 9.81 16.21
N PRO A 100 13.38 10.13 15.14
CA PRO A 100 13.06 11.24 14.26
C PRO A 100 11.68 11.13 13.60
N PHE A 101 11.32 9.96 13.10
CA PHE A 101 10.00 9.71 12.50
C PHE A 101 8.87 10.10 13.46
N LEU A 102 8.90 9.62 14.70
CA LEU A 102 7.88 9.93 15.71
C LEU A 102 7.81 11.44 16.03
N GLN A 103 8.92 12.18 15.91
CA GLN A 103 8.91 13.63 16.10
C GLN A 103 8.21 14.37 14.98
N PHE A 104 8.47 13.97 13.72
CA PHE A 104 7.81 14.59 12.55
C PHE A 104 6.31 14.33 12.53
N TYR A 105 5.87 13.12 12.92
CA TYR A 105 4.49 12.68 12.78
C TYR A 105 3.71 12.60 14.11
N ARG A 106 4.17 13.34 15.13
CA ARG A 106 3.48 13.40 16.42
C ARG A 106 1.99 13.69 16.28
N ASP A 107 1.61 14.66 15.49
CA ASP A 107 0.23 15.13 15.32
C ASP A 107 -0.57 14.28 14.33
N TYR A 108 0.04 13.24 13.73
CA TYR A 108 -0.54 12.40 12.70
C TYR A 108 -0.79 10.95 13.15
N GLY A 109 -1.05 10.76 14.45
CA GLY A 109 -1.41 9.49 15.06
C GLY A 109 -0.64 9.16 16.33
N TYR A 110 0.62 9.57 16.44
CA TYR A 110 1.53 9.14 17.50
C TYR A 110 1.39 9.91 18.82
N GLY A 111 0.98 11.17 18.79
CA GLY A 111 0.90 12.00 20.00
C GLY A 111 2.26 12.09 20.70
N TRP A 112 2.26 11.90 22.01
CA TRP A 112 3.46 11.81 22.84
C TRP A 112 3.93 10.36 23.07
N ASN A 113 3.37 9.40 22.33
CA ASN A 113 3.75 8.01 22.41
C ASN A 113 5.19 7.84 21.86
N GLN A 114 5.96 6.97 22.50
CA GLN A 114 7.31 6.62 22.06
C GLN A 114 7.35 5.31 21.28
N GLN A 115 6.18 4.70 21.06
CA GLN A 115 6.04 3.49 20.28
C GLN A 115 5.69 3.83 18.83
N PRO A 116 6.22 3.09 17.85
CA PRO A 116 5.94 3.34 16.44
C PRO A 116 4.58 2.77 15.98
N TYR A 117 3.64 2.60 16.91
CA TYR A 117 2.27 2.15 16.68
C TYR A 117 1.31 2.86 17.63
N TYR A 118 0.05 2.95 17.25
CA TYR A 118 -0.94 3.71 18.01
C TYR A 118 -2.37 3.18 17.84
N SER A 119 -3.24 3.59 18.76
CA SER A 119 -4.70 3.44 18.67
C SER A 119 -5.33 4.76 19.06
N LEU A 120 -6.26 5.25 18.24
CA LEU A 120 -6.98 6.49 18.47
C LEU A 120 -8.40 6.41 17.90
N HIS A 121 -9.23 7.43 18.20
CA HIS A 121 -10.57 7.55 17.66
C HIS A 121 -10.64 8.80 16.77
N PRO A 122 -10.54 8.66 15.43
CA PRO A 122 -10.66 9.79 14.51
C PRO A 122 -12.04 10.46 14.62
N LEU A 123 -13.07 9.65 14.86
CA LEU A 123 -14.45 10.05 15.06
C LEU A 123 -15.09 9.20 16.16
N PRO A 124 -16.17 9.70 16.84
CA PRO A 124 -16.91 8.89 17.80
C PRO A 124 -17.44 7.60 17.14
N GLY A 125 -17.17 6.45 17.72
CA GLY A 125 -17.59 5.13 17.22
C GLY A 125 -16.68 4.51 16.14
N ILE A 126 -15.57 5.18 15.82
CA ILE A 126 -14.53 4.64 14.94
C ILE A 126 -13.21 4.61 15.68
N ARG A 127 -12.54 3.48 15.63
CA ARG A 127 -11.17 3.32 16.10
C ARG A 127 -10.22 3.11 14.94
N LEU A 128 -9.10 3.83 14.92
CA LEU A 128 -7.99 3.63 14.02
C LEU A 128 -6.80 3.06 14.77
N ILE A 129 -6.26 1.94 14.29
CA ILE A 129 -5.02 1.33 14.76
C ILE A 129 -3.98 1.47 13.67
N GLY A 130 -2.87 2.15 13.96
CA GLY A 130 -1.70 2.22 13.11
C GLY A 130 -0.61 1.28 13.64
N LEU A 131 -0.20 0.30 12.82
CA LEU A 131 0.82 -0.68 13.15
C LEU A 131 2.12 -0.39 12.41
N ASN A 132 3.25 -0.65 13.06
CA ASN A 132 4.55 -0.64 12.42
C ASN A 132 4.96 -2.05 12.04
N SER A 133 5.06 -2.31 10.76
CA SER A 133 5.52 -3.61 10.25
C SER A 133 7.01 -3.67 9.93
N ASN A 134 7.76 -2.59 10.20
CA ASN A 134 9.20 -2.56 9.93
C ASN A 134 9.97 -3.16 11.10
N PHE A 135 10.66 -4.23 10.84
CA PHE A 135 11.49 -4.94 11.80
C PHE A 135 12.90 -5.15 11.25
N PHE A 136 13.89 -4.99 12.12
CA PHE A 136 15.30 -5.25 11.78
C PHE A 136 15.77 -6.49 12.49
N THR A 137 16.19 -7.48 11.71
CA THR A 137 16.79 -8.72 12.26
C THR A 137 18.12 -8.41 12.97
N PRO A 138 18.62 -9.32 13.81
CA PRO A 138 19.94 -9.16 14.42
C PRO A 138 21.10 -9.02 13.41
N THR A 139 20.88 -9.46 12.16
CA THR A 139 21.84 -9.31 11.06
C THR A 139 21.69 -7.97 10.32
N GLY A 140 20.71 -7.15 10.70
CA GLY A 140 20.45 -5.83 10.11
C GLY A 140 19.56 -5.89 8.85
N GLU A 141 18.98 -7.02 8.51
CA GLU A 141 18.02 -7.14 7.42
C GLU A 141 16.68 -6.54 7.85
N GLN A 142 16.08 -5.75 6.97
CA GLN A 142 14.75 -5.20 7.18
C GLN A 142 13.69 -6.14 6.59
N ILE A 143 12.72 -6.53 7.41
CA ILE A 143 11.63 -7.43 7.02
C ILE A 143 10.28 -6.88 7.52
N GLY A 144 9.20 -7.37 6.93
CA GLY A 144 7.84 -7.15 7.42
C GLY A 144 7.55 -8.07 8.61
N TYR A 145 7.51 -7.53 9.85
CA TYR A 145 7.27 -8.34 11.04
C TYR A 145 6.74 -7.48 12.20
N LEU A 146 5.75 -7.97 12.94
CA LEU A 146 5.34 -7.38 14.21
C LEU A 146 6.11 -8.07 15.35
N ASP A 147 6.91 -7.29 16.08
CA ASP A 147 7.64 -7.82 17.24
C ASP A 147 6.70 -8.23 18.39
N GLN A 148 7.24 -8.98 19.36
CA GLN A 148 6.45 -9.49 20.47
C GLN A 148 5.84 -8.37 21.30
N ALA A 149 6.54 -7.26 21.48
CA ALA A 149 6.05 -6.12 22.27
C ALA A 149 4.81 -5.49 21.60
N GLN A 150 4.82 -5.33 20.28
CA GLN A 150 3.67 -4.83 19.52
C GLN A 150 2.52 -5.86 19.49
N MET A 151 2.82 -7.15 19.36
CA MET A 151 1.82 -8.22 19.44
C MET A 151 1.12 -8.24 20.81
N ASP A 152 1.87 -8.12 21.91
CA ASP A 152 1.33 -8.07 23.27
C ASP A 152 0.46 -6.81 23.46
N TRP A 153 0.93 -5.65 22.96
CA TRP A 153 0.17 -4.42 22.98
C TRP A 153 -1.14 -4.55 22.18
N LEU A 154 -1.08 -5.08 20.96
CA LEU A 154 -2.24 -5.26 20.09
C LEU A 154 -3.29 -6.16 20.73
N SER A 155 -2.86 -7.27 21.36
CA SER A 155 -3.75 -8.19 22.06
C SER A 155 -4.47 -7.55 23.25
N GLN A 156 -3.82 -6.59 23.92
CA GLN A 156 -4.40 -5.82 25.03
C GLN A 156 -5.24 -4.63 24.54
N GLU A 157 -4.92 -4.07 23.39
CA GLU A 157 -5.59 -2.91 22.85
C GLU A 157 -6.93 -3.27 22.20
N LEU A 158 -6.98 -4.33 21.41
CA LEU A 158 -8.16 -4.75 20.65
C LEU A 158 -9.43 -4.89 21.50
N PRO A 159 -9.42 -5.50 22.70
CA PRO A 159 -10.63 -5.66 23.54
C PRO A 159 -11.17 -4.36 24.14
N LYS A 160 -10.40 -3.26 24.13
CA LYS A 160 -10.77 -2.02 24.80
C LYS A 160 -11.95 -1.27 24.16
N SER A 161 -12.25 -1.55 22.90
CA SER A 161 -13.36 -0.92 22.19
C SER A 161 -14.15 -1.91 21.36
N LYS A 162 -15.44 -1.62 21.18
CA LYS A 162 -16.37 -2.33 20.27
C LYS A 162 -16.68 -1.48 19.03
N ASP A 163 -16.00 -0.35 18.87
CA ASP A 163 -16.18 0.54 17.73
C ASP A 163 -15.70 -0.12 16.43
N LEU A 164 -16.20 0.36 15.30
CA LEU A 164 -15.67 -0.04 14.00
C LEU A 164 -14.16 0.22 13.98
N THR A 165 -13.38 -0.82 13.83
CA THR A 165 -11.93 -0.72 13.88
C THR A 165 -11.34 -0.77 12.46
N LEU A 166 -10.64 0.28 12.10
CA LEU A 166 -9.82 0.40 10.91
C LEU A 166 -8.36 0.12 11.29
N VAL A 167 -7.65 -0.69 10.51
CA VAL A 167 -6.24 -1.01 10.78
C VAL A 167 -5.39 -0.59 9.60
N MET A 168 -4.37 0.22 9.84
CA MET A 168 -3.30 0.50 8.88
C MET A 168 -2.05 -0.32 9.21
N ILE A 169 -1.49 -0.96 8.21
CA ILE A 169 -0.19 -1.65 8.28
C ILE A 169 0.44 -1.61 6.89
N HIS A 170 1.76 -1.42 6.78
CA HIS A 170 2.38 -1.21 5.48
C HIS A 170 2.52 -2.50 4.65
N HIS A 171 3.06 -3.59 5.24
CA HIS A 171 3.20 -4.89 4.57
C HIS A 171 1.87 -5.65 4.52
N ASN A 172 1.65 -6.41 3.44
CA ASN A 172 0.42 -7.18 3.24
C ASN A 172 0.29 -8.37 4.23
N LEU A 173 -0.93 -8.64 4.67
CA LEU A 173 -1.29 -9.79 5.49
C LEU A 173 -1.99 -10.89 4.67
N ILE A 174 -2.80 -10.48 3.68
CA ILE A 174 -3.53 -11.35 2.75
C ILE A 174 -2.79 -11.35 1.40
N GLU A 175 -2.85 -12.46 0.68
CA GLU A 175 -2.23 -12.53 -0.66
C GLU A 175 -3.08 -11.75 -1.68
N HIS A 176 -2.45 -10.86 -2.41
CA HIS A 176 -3.02 -10.05 -3.50
C HIS A 176 -2.63 -10.60 -4.88
N MET A 177 -1.73 -11.58 -4.92
CA MET A 177 -1.26 -12.22 -6.14
C MET A 177 -1.11 -13.73 -5.91
N PRO A 178 -1.28 -14.56 -6.96
CA PRO A 178 -1.13 -16.01 -6.84
C PRO A 178 0.24 -16.41 -6.28
N GLY A 179 0.22 -17.11 -5.14
CA GLY A 179 1.44 -17.60 -4.50
C GLY A 179 2.36 -16.53 -3.94
N GLN A 180 1.84 -15.34 -3.64
CA GLN A 180 2.64 -14.23 -3.10
C GLN A 180 3.41 -14.63 -1.84
N GLY A 181 2.81 -15.36 -0.93
CA GLY A 181 3.44 -15.80 0.31
C GLY A 181 4.35 -17.02 0.18
N SER A 182 4.44 -17.65 -0.98
CA SER A 182 5.30 -18.82 -1.23
C SER A 182 6.43 -18.56 -2.21
N ASN A 183 6.36 -17.47 -2.99
CA ASN A 183 7.38 -17.07 -3.95
C ASN A 183 8.30 -16.01 -3.32
N PRO A 184 9.65 -16.18 -3.34
CA PRO A 184 10.57 -15.19 -2.76
C PRO A 184 10.41 -13.76 -3.31
N LEU A 185 9.96 -13.60 -4.57
CA LEU A 185 9.69 -12.29 -5.15
C LEU A 185 8.43 -11.63 -4.55
N GLY A 186 7.46 -12.42 -4.11
CA GLY A 186 6.23 -11.94 -3.48
C GLY A 186 6.34 -11.83 -1.96
N GLN A 187 7.05 -12.77 -1.32
CA GLN A 187 7.20 -12.84 0.15
C GLN A 187 7.69 -11.53 0.77
N ARG A 188 8.59 -10.81 0.12
CA ARG A 188 9.12 -9.54 0.63
C ARG A 188 8.06 -8.45 0.85
N TYR A 189 6.90 -8.59 0.21
CA TYR A 189 5.77 -7.67 0.39
C TYR A 189 4.83 -8.09 1.51
N MET A 190 5.01 -9.31 2.03
CA MET A 190 4.15 -9.89 3.04
C MET A 190 4.73 -9.72 4.45
N LEU A 191 3.84 -9.58 5.42
CA LEU A 191 4.21 -9.68 6.81
C LEU A 191 4.57 -11.14 7.15
N GLU A 192 5.77 -11.42 7.68
CA GLU A 192 6.22 -12.79 7.96
C GLU A 192 5.35 -13.50 8.98
N ASN A 193 4.98 -12.82 10.07
CA ASN A 193 4.10 -13.36 11.10
C ASN A 193 2.62 -12.98 10.88
N ARG A 194 2.16 -12.89 9.62
CA ARG A 194 0.79 -12.48 9.26
C ARG A 194 -0.30 -13.34 9.89
N THR A 195 -0.10 -14.67 9.97
CA THR A 195 -1.14 -15.58 10.49
C THR A 195 -1.55 -15.24 11.91
N PRO A 196 -0.67 -15.18 12.94
CA PRO A 196 -1.07 -14.79 14.28
C PRO A 196 -1.62 -13.36 14.36
N VAL A 197 -1.17 -12.43 13.51
CA VAL A 197 -1.76 -11.06 13.44
C VAL A 197 -3.20 -11.14 12.97
N CYS A 198 -3.46 -11.82 11.84
CA CYS A 198 -4.81 -12.01 11.33
C CYS A 198 -5.73 -12.72 12.33
N GLU A 199 -5.23 -13.70 13.08
CA GLU A 199 -5.99 -14.39 14.12
C GLU A 199 -6.42 -13.44 15.25
N LEU A 200 -5.52 -12.57 15.72
CA LEU A 200 -5.86 -11.55 16.72
C LEU A 200 -6.91 -10.56 16.20
N LEU A 201 -6.72 -10.05 14.99
CA LEU A 201 -7.63 -9.08 14.37
C LEU A 201 -9.02 -9.70 14.13
N HIS A 202 -9.08 -10.92 13.62
CA HIS A 202 -10.33 -11.67 13.40
C HIS A 202 -11.10 -11.90 14.70
N GLN A 203 -10.41 -12.34 15.77
CA GLN A 203 -11.02 -12.55 17.10
C GLN A 203 -11.61 -11.26 17.69
N ALA A 204 -11.06 -10.11 17.31
CA ALA A 204 -11.56 -8.80 17.72
C ALA A 204 -12.67 -8.25 16.80
N GLY A 205 -13.03 -8.97 15.72
CA GLY A 205 -14.03 -8.55 14.75
C GLY A 205 -13.57 -7.44 13.79
N VAL A 206 -12.25 -7.30 13.57
CA VAL A 206 -11.72 -6.38 12.56
C VAL A 206 -12.01 -6.95 11.18
N GLN A 207 -12.58 -6.11 10.29
CA GLN A 207 -12.95 -6.48 8.93
C GLN A 207 -12.20 -5.68 7.85
N LEU A 208 -11.52 -4.57 8.21
CA LEU A 208 -10.92 -3.65 7.27
C LEU A 208 -9.44 -3.40 7.59
N LEU A 209 -8.59 -3.74 6.64
CA LEU A 209 -7.15 -3.50 6.65
C LEU A 209 -6.78 -2.57 5.48
N PHE A 210 -5.88 -1.64 5.71
CA PHE A 210 -5.38 -0.71 4.70
C PHE A 210 -3.86 -0.84 4.63
N THR A 211 -3.35 -1.20 3.44
CA THR A 211 -1.94 -1.47 3.20
C THR A 211 -1.40 -0.71 1.99
N GLY A 212 -0.09 -0.70 1.85
CA GLY A 212 0.65 -0.20 0.70
C GLY A 212 1.69 -1.20 0.22
N HIS A 213 2.94 -0.76 0.03
CA HIS A 213 4.15 -1.55 -0.20
C HIS A 213 4.21 -2.31 -1.54
N LEU A 214 3.14 -2.98 -1.92
CA LEU A 214 3.07 -3.75 -3.16
C LEU A 214 3.00 -2.87 -4.42
N HIS A 215 2.58 -1.61 -4.27
CA HIS A 215 2.35 -0.65 -5.34
C HIS A 215 1.33 -1.13 -6.38
N VAL A 216 0.36 -1.92 -5.95
CA VAL A 216 -0.75 -2.43 -6.77
C VAL A 216 -2.07 -1.95 -6.18
N GLN A 217 -3.04 -1.62 -7.04
CA GLN A 217 -4.43 -1.42 -6.64
C GLN A 217 -5.11 -2.78 -6.59
N ASP A 218 -5.40 -3.27 -5.37
CA ASP A 218 -6.08 -4.55 -5.22
C ASP A 218 -6.92 -4.58 -3.93
N ILE A 219 -7.98 -5.36 -3.92
CA ILE A 219 -8.82 -5.62 -2.74
C ILE A 219 -8.95 -7.12 -2.56
N ALA A 220 -8.21 -7.66 -1.61
CA ALA A 220 -8.27 -9.07 -1.28
C ALA A 220 -9.25 -9.35 -0.13
N TYR A 221 -9.98 -10.47 -0.20
CA TYR A 221 -10.83 -10.96 0.88
C TYR A 221 -10.32 -12.31 1.39
N SER A 222 -10.25 -12.45 2.69
CA SER A 222 -9.92 -13.71 3.34
C SER A 222 -11.15 -14.36 3.95
N ASP A 223 -11.62 -15.47 3.34
CA ASP A 223 -12.70 -16.29 3.91
C ASP A 223 -12.34 -16.85 5.29
N ARG A 224 -11.05 -17.17 5.51
CA ARG A 224 -10.57 -17.70 6.79
C ARG A 224 -10.70 -16.69 7.92
N PHE A 225 -10.37 -15.43 7.66
CA PHE A 225 -10.31 -14.39 8.68
C PHE A 225 -11.47 -13.40 8.59
N GLN A 226 -12.33 -13.51 7.58
CA GLN A 226 -13.49 -12.62 7.35
C GLN A 226 -13.07 -11.15 7.30
N MET A 227 -11.99 -10.84 6.58
CA MET A 227 -11.41 -9.51 6.48
C MET A 227 -11.12 -9.13 5.04
N TYR A 228 -11.34 -7.88 4.69
CA TYR A 228 -10.85 -7.24 3.49
C TYR A 228 -9.50 -6.57 3.75
N GLU A 229 -8.55 -6.78 2.87
CA GLU A 229 -7.33 -5.98 2.80
C GLU A 229 -7.38 -5.12 1.54
N ILE A 230 -7.35 -3.81 1.72
CA ILE A 230 -7.38 -2.80 0.67
C ILE A 230 -5.95 -2.29 0.51
N THR A 231 -5.20 -2.85 -0.45
CA THR A 231 -3.90 -2.32 -0.81
C THR A 231 -4.05 -1.19 -1.81
N THR A 232 -3.35 -0.09 -1.56
CA THR A 232 -3.38 1.10 -2.41
C THR A 232 -2.02 1.28 -3.07
N GLY A 233 -2.02 1.41 -4.39
CA GLY A 233 -0.80 1.61 -5.16
C GLY A 233 -0.13 2.95 -4.88
N SER A 234 1.09 3.09 -5.36
CA SER A 234 1.93 4.26 -5.09
C SER A 234 1.54 5.48 -5.94
N THR A 235 1.51 6.65 -5.32
CA THR A 235 1.29 7.93 -6.01
C THR A 235 2.43 8.31 -6.96
N VAL A 236 3.58 7.64 -6.91
CA VAL A 236 4.76 7.90 -7.77
C VAL A 236 5.04 6.77 -8.77
N SER A 237 4.11 5.82 -8.90
CA SER A 237 4.18 4.73 -9.88
C SER A 237 2.88 4.64 -10.67
N PHE A 238 2.95 4.21 -11.92
CA PHE A 238 1.72 3.95 -12.68
C PHE A 238 0.78 3.03 -11.89
N PRO A 239 -0.51 3.33 -11.80
CA PRO A 239 -1.26 4.42 -12.41
C PRO A 239 -1.40 5.71 -11.56
N HIS A 240 -0.53 5.95 -10.55
CA HIS A 240 -0.57 7.09 -9.62
C HIS A 240 -1.89 7.21 -8.86
N PRO A 241 -2.32 6.14 -8.18
CA PRO A 241 -3.67 6.06 -7.65
C PRO A 241 -3.80 6.69 -6.26
N TYR A 242 -5.04 7.04 -5.91
CA TYR A 242 -5.52 7.28 -4.56
C TYR A 242 -6.99 6.87 -4.47
N ARG A 243 -7.51 6.67 -3.27
CA ARG A 243 -8.88 6.17 -3.08
C ARG A 243 -9.72 7.15 -2.29
N LEU A 244 -11.00 7.24 -2.66
CA LEU A 244 -12.06 7.83 -1.84
C LEU A 244 -12.93 6.71 -1.31
N LEU A 245 -13.20 6.76 -0.01
CA LEU A 245 -14.00 5.75 0.70
C LEU A 245 -15.13 6.43 1.45
N GLU A 246 -16.32 5.84 1.33
CA GLU A 246 -17.50 6.27 2.06
C GLU A 246 -18.09 5.08 2.82
N TYR A 247 -18.04 5.13 4.14
CA TYR A 247 -18.73 4.19 5.00
C TYR A 247 -20.16 4.68 5.26
N ARG A 248 -21.13 3.83 5.03
CA ARG A 248 -22.54 4.11 5.30
C ARG A 248 -23.26 2.81 5.66
N ASP A 249 -23.88 2.79 6.85
CA ASP A 249 -24.79 1.71 7.27
C ASP A 249 -24.20 0.30 7.05
N ARG A 250 -22.97 0.06 7.52
CA ARG A 250 -22.22 -1.21 7.39
C ARG A 250 -21.85 -1.58 5.96
N THR A 251 -21.82 -0.63 5.07
CA THR A 251 -21.22 -0.78 3.74
C THR A 251 -20.04 0.17 3.57
N LEU A 252 -19.06 -0.23 2.80
CA LEU A 252 -17.92 0.61 2.44
C LEU A 252 -17.86 0.73 0.91
N SER A 253 -18.20 1.92 0.40
CA SER A 253 -18.01 2.26 -1.00
C SER A 253 -16.58 2.73 -1.23
N ILE A 254 -15.90 2.19 -2.23
CA ILE A 254 -14.53 2.52 -2.60
C ILE A 254 -14.52 2.98 -4.06
N THR A 255 -13.87 4.11 -4.33
CA THR A 255 -13.63 4.61 -5.69
C THR A 255 -12.18 5.02 -5.81
N SER A 256 -11.46 4.42 -6.75
CA SER A 256 -10.09 4.80 -7.08
C SER A 256 -10.07 5.98 -8.05
N HIS A 257 -9.16 6.90 -7.81
CA HIS A 257 -8.79 8.02 -8.67
C HIS A 257 -7.34 7.91 -9.07
N ARG A 258 -6.93 8.62 -10.12
CA ARG A 258 -5.57 8.56 -10.66
C ARG A 258 -5.07 9.96 -11.01
N VAL A 259 -3.78 10.19 -10.80
CA VAL A 259 -3.13 11.41 -11.29
C VAL A 259 -2.68 11.15 -12.73
N GLU A 260 -3.39 11.71 -13.69
CA GLU A 260 -3.12 11.50 -15.13
C GLU A 260 -2.10 12.50 -15.68
N GLN A 261 -2.01 13.67 -15.05
CA GLN A 261 -1.12 14.77 -15.43
C GLN A 261 -0.66 15.56 -14.22
N ILE A 262 0.52 16.17 -14.34
CA ILE A 262 1.09 17.10 -13.36
C ILE A 262 1.56 18.37 -14.10
N PRO A 263 1.82 19.48 -13.41
CA PRO A 263 2.25 20.72 -14.05
C PRO A 263 3.46 20.59 -14.98
N SER A 264 4.45 19.77 -14.59
CA SER A 264 5.67 19.55 -15.39
C SER A 264 5.53 18.47 -16.47
N LEU A 265 4.47 17.63 -16.43
CA LEU A 265 4.31 16.49 -17.35
C LEU A 265 2.82 16.22 -17.65
N ALA A 266 2.34 16.74 -18.77
CA ALA A 266 0.92 16.65 -19.17
C ALA A 266 0.47 15.22 -19.55
N ASN A 267 1.39 14.34 -19.91
CA ASN A 267 1.11 12.96 -20.29
C ASN A 267 1.70 11.95 -19.27
N LEU A 268 1.61 12.26 -17.97
CA LEU A 268 2.18 11.46 -16.91
C LEU A 268 1.74 10.00 -16.99
N SER A 269 0.45 9.72 -17.20
CA SER A 269 -0.08 8.37 -17.27
C SER A 269 0.57 7.52 -18.36
N GLU A 270 0.69 8.04 -19.58
CA GLU A 270 1.34 7.34 -20.70
C GLU A 270 2.84 7.17 -20.46
N PHE A 271 3.49 8.24 -20.02
CA PHE A 271 4.92 8.23 -19.70
C PHE A 271 5.24 7.18 -18.62
N SER A 272 4.51 7.18 -17.51
CA SER A 272 4.76 6.28 -16.39
C SER A 272 4.43 4.82 -16.74
N ARG A 273 3.39 4.58 -17.55
CA ARG A 273 3.08 3.22 -18.04
C ARG A 273 4.23 2.68 -18.89
N THR A 274 4.74 3.50 -19.79
CA THR A 274 5.89 3.14 -20.63
C THR A 274 7.15 2.92 -19.80
N TRP A 275 7.44 3.83 -18.86
CA TRP A 275 8.53 3.75 -17.93
C TRP A 275 8.51 2.43 -17.12
N MET A 276 7.35 2.08 -16.57
CA MET A 276 7.17 0.83 -15.82
C MET A 276 7.33 -0.39 -16.72
N GLY A 277 6.73 -0.38 -17.91
CA GLY A 277 6.84 -1.46 -18.88
C GLY A 277 8.28 -1.76 -19.29
N ASP A 278 9.08 -0.73 -19.55
CA ASP A 278 10.49 -0.89 -19.93
C ASP A 278 11.35 -1.46 -18.78
N ARG A 279 11.02 -1.12 -17.53
CA ARG A 279 11.75 -1.57 -16.33
C ARG A 279 11.27 -2.91 -15.79
N ALA A 280 10.02 -3.26 -16.02
CA ALA A 280 9.45 -4.53 -15.55
C ALA A 280 10.06 -5.76 -16.26
N HIS A 281 10.66 -5.58 -17.43
CA HIS A 281 11.20 -6.66 -18.24
C HIS A 281 12.12 -7.64 -17.46
N ALA A 282 13.08 -7.11 -16.70
CA ALA A 282 14.00 -7.94 -15.92
C ALA A 282 13.29 -8.66 -14.74
N PHE A 283 12.28 -8.02 -14.15
CA PHE A 283 11.46 -8.59 -13.09
C PHE A 283 10.58 -9.72 -13.64
N ILE A 284 9.88 -9.49 -14.74
CA ILE A 284 9.05 -10.50 -15.41
C ILE A 284 9.88 -11.69 -15.86
N ALA A 285 11.08 -11.45 -16.42
CA ALA A 285 11.99 -12.52 -16.78
C ALA A 285 12.35 -13.40 -15.57
N LYS A 286 12.64 -12.80 -14.42
CA LYS A 286 12.88 -13.54 -13.16
C LYS A 286 11.66 -14.34 -12.72
N LEU A 287 10.46 -13.75 -12.83
CA LEU A 287 9.21 -14.42 -12.48
C LEU A 287 8.99 -15.67 -13.34
N LEU A 288 9.21 -15.59 -14.64
CA LEU A 288 9.06 -16.72 -15.57
C LEU A 288 10.12 -17.83 -15.37
N MET A 289 11.35 -17.44 -15.05
CA MET A 289 12.46 -18.40 -14.79
C MET A 289 12.41 -18.98 -13.38
N ALA A 290 11.69 -18.39 -12.44
CA ALA A 290 11.53 -18.92 -11.09
C ALA A 290 10.48 -20.05 -11.04
N PRO A 291 10.52 -20.92 -10.00
CA PRO A 291 9.40 -21.81 -9.71
C PRO A 291 8.08 -21.05 -9.53
N PRO A 292 6.93 -21.60 -9.95
CA PRO A 292 6.73 -22.96 -10.44
C PRO A 292 7.05 -23.16 -11.91
N LEU A 293 7.23 -22.11 -12.72
CA LEU A 293 7.41 -22.26 -14.17
C LEU A 293 8.81 -22.81 -14.53
N GLY A 294 9.87 -22.20 -14.00
CA GLY A 294 11.23 -22.63 -14.26
C GLY A 294 11.63 -22.59 -15.75
N LEU A 295 11.08 -21.63 -16.54
CA LEU A 295 11.36 -21.54 -17.95
C LEU A 295 12.84 -21.27 -18.21
N SER A 296 13.37 -21.83 -19.30
CA SER A 296 14.68 -21.47 -19.83
C SER A 296 14.73 -20.00 -20.25
N ARG A 297 15.94 -19.46 -20.38
CA ARG A 297 16.13 -18.10 -20.90
C ARG A 297 15.58 -17.91 -22.32
N GLU A 298 15.68 -18.94 -23.15
CA GLU A 298 15.21 -18.93 -24.53
C GLU A 298 13.68 -18.87 -24.58
N GLU A 299 13.00 -19.75 -23.85
CA GLU A 299 11.54 -19.73 -23.72
C GLU A 299 11.04 -18.40 -23.15
N THR A 300 11.68 -17.90 -22.10
CA THR A 300 11.36 -16.60 -21.50
C THR A 300 11.44 -15.46 -22.51
N ASN A 301 12.53 -15.37 -23.30
CA ASN A 301 12.72 -14.31 -24.29
C ASN A 301 11.65 -14.30 -25.39
N VAL A 302 11.02 -15.44 -25.68
CA VAL A 302 9.91 -15.53 -26.64
C VAL A 302 8.63 -14.86 -26.10
N LEU A 303 8.37 -14.99 -24.79
CA LEU A 303 7.14 -14.50 -24.17
C LEU A 303 7.23 -13.02 -23.74
N LEU A 304 8.42 -12.55 -23.39
CA LEU A 304 8.63 -11.21 -22.81
C LEU A 304 8.08 -10.02 -23.61
N PRO A 305 8.14 -9.97 -24.95
CA PRO A 305 7.59 -8.84 -25.70
C PRO A 305 6.10 -8.59 -25.45
N ASP A 306 5.32 -9.68 -25.31
CA ASP A 306 3.87 -9.59 -25.07
C ASP A 306 3.53 -9.25 -23.61
N LEU A 307 4.50 -9.36 -22.70
CA LEU A 307 4.37 -9.08 -21.28
C LEU A 307 4.90 -7.70 -20.87
N ARG A 308 5.24 -6.83 -21.82
CA ARG A 308 5.83 -5.51 -21.53
C ARG A 308 5.00 -4.71 -20.50
N TYR A 309 3.70 -4.75 -20.62
CA TYR A 309 2.79 -3.99 -19.74
C TYR A 309 2.09 -4.84 -18.68
N PHE A 310 2.42 -6.13 -18.57
CA PHE A 310 1.81 -7.06 -17.62
C PHE A 310 1.79 -6.51 -16.19
N TRP A 311 2.96 -6.00 -15.73
CA TRP A 311 3.06 -5.44 -14.38
C TRP A 311 2.30 -4.11 -14.23
N ALA A 312 2.31 -3.28 -15.25
CA ALA A 312 1.55 -2.02 -15.24
C ALA A 312 0.04 -2.27 -15.19
N ASP A 313 -0.45 -3.23 -15.97
CA ASP A 313 -1.86 -3.57 -15.98
C ASP A 313 -2.29 -4.20 -14.65
N LEU A 314 -1.45 -5.07 -14.04
CA LEU A 314 -1.67 -5.59 -12.70
C LEU A 314 -1.70 -4.47 -11.66
N ALA A 315 -0.75 -3.54 -11.71
CA ALA A 315 -0.68 -2.42 -10.77
C ALA A 315 -1.89 -1.49 -10.87
N ALA A 316 -2.57 -1.45 -12.01
CA ALA A 316 -3.75 -0.63 -12.22
C ALA A 316 -5.03 -1.17 -11.56
N GLY A 317 -5.04 -2.45 -11.16
CA GLY A 317 -6.23 -3.15 -10.64
C GLY A 317 -7.24 -3.53 -11.72
N ASP A 318 -8.16 -4.42 -11.39
CA ASP A 318 -9.21 -4.96 -12.29
C ASP A 318 -8.64 -5.60 -13.56
N ALA A 319 -7.38 -6.05 -13.54
CA ALA A 319 -6.71 -6.59 -14.72
C ALA A 319 -7.28 -7.95 -15.13
N GLN A 320 -7.51 -8.13 -16.43
CA GLN A 320 -7.93 -9.40 -17.00
C GLN A 320 -6.93 -9.83 -18.07
N PHE A 321 -6.26 -10.96 -17.85
CA PHE A 321 -5.22 -11.47 -18.74
C PHE A 321 -5.73 -12.61 -19.60
N ASN A 322 -5.39 -12.60 -20.88
CA ASN A 322 -5.76 -13.62 -21.85
C ASN A 322 -4.58 -13.87 -22.80
N PHE A 323 -3.82 -14.93 -22.54
CA PHE A 323 -2.59 -15.26 -23.26
C PHE A 323 -2.77 -16.54 -24.12
N VAL A 324 -3.83 -16.58 -24.95
CA VAL A 324 -4.20 -17.76 -25.78
C VAL A 324 -3.07 -18.30 -26.65
N HIS A 325 -2.06 -17.50 -26.97
CA HIS A 325 -0.91 -17.92 -27.80
C HIS A 325 0.24 -18.48 -26.98
N PHE A 326 0.18 -18.39 -25.65
CA PHE A 326 1.26 -18.85 -24.80
C PHE A 326 1.13 -20.37 -24.57
N PRO A 327 2.26 -21.09 -24.51
CA PRO A 327 2.25 -22.49 -24.18
C PRO A 327 1.90 -22.71 -22.69
N GLU A 328 1.30 -23.87 -22.40
CA GLU A 328 1.19 -24.35 -21.02
C GLU A 328 2.57 -24.81 -20.50
N PRO A 329 2.90 -24.60 -19.21
CA PRO A 329 2.03 -24.04 -18.15
C PRO A 329 2.08 -22.50 -18.02
N ALA A 330 2.84 -21.79 -18.86
CA ALA A 330 3.05 -20.35 -18.75
C ALA A 330 1.73 -19.57 -18.88
N ARG A 331 0.85 -20.00 -19.80
CA ARG A 331 -0.47 -19.39 -19.98
C ARG A 331 -1.29 -19.42 -18.69
N SER A 332 -1.54 -20.60 -18.17
CA SER A 332 -2.37 -20.76 -16.95
C SER A 332 -1.76 -20.01 -15.75
N PHE A 333 -0.44 -19.98 -15.63
CA PHE A 333 0.24 -19.24 -14.56
C PHE A 333 0.01 -17.72 -14.67
N LEU A 334 0.18 -17.14 -15.85
CA LEU A 334 0.03 -15.70 -16.05
C LEU A 334 -1.43 -15.25 -16.00
N GLU A 335 -2.36 -16.04 -16.54
CA GLU A 335 -3.80 -15.77 -16.48
C GLU A 335 -4.33 -15.85 -15.05
N ALA A 336 -3.69 -16.60 -14.16
CA ALA A 336 -4.05 -16.66 -12.74
C ALA A 336 -3.85 -15.33 -11.99
N PHE A 337 -3.08 -14.37 -12.55
CA PHE A 337 -2.95 -13.00 -12.04
C PHE A 337 -4.13 -12.09 -12.43
N SER A 338 -5.09 -12.59 -13.21
CA SER A 338 -6.31 -11.84 -13.46
C SER A 338 -7.05 -11.57 -12.15
N ASP A 339 -7.60 -10.37 -12.08
CA ASP A 339 -8.35 -9.93 -10.93
C ASP A 339 -9.54 -10.85 -10.60
N ARG A 340 -9.85 -10.94 -9.31
CA ARG A 340 -10.97 -11.73 -8.75
C ARG A 340 -11.82 -10.82 -7.87
N PRO A 341 -13.16 -11.07 -7.82
CA PRO A 341 -14.02 -10.31 -6.92
C PRO A 341 -13.50 -10.29 -5.47
N PRO A 342 -13.64 -9.12 -4.80
CA PRO A 342 -14.31 -7.89 -5.24
C PRO A 342 -13.45 -7.06 -6.20
N ALA A 343 -14.08 -6.24 -7.06
CA ALA A 343 -13.36 -5.33 -7.96
C ALA A 343 -12.49 -4.33 -7.21
N ASP A 344 -11.35 -3.95 -7.77
CA ASP A 344 -10.31 -3.18 -7.09
C ASP A 344 -10.55 -1.67 -7.07
N ASN A 345 -11.12 -1.13 -8.17
CA ASN A 345 -11.18 0.31 -8.37
C ASN A 345 -12.55 0.92 -8.04
N GLN A 346 -13.63 0.18 -8.22
CA GLN A 346 -14.96 0.65 -7.87
C GLN A 346 -15.81 -0.49 -7.32
N VAL A 347 -16.11 -0.44 -6.03
CA VAL A 347 -16.81 -1.52 -5.33
C VAL A 347 -17.59 -1.00 -4.13
N ILE A 348 -18.60 -1.76 -3.72
CA ILE A 348 -19.29 -1.62 -2.43
C ILE A 348 -19.09 -2.93 -1.67
N LEU A 349 -18.38 -2.85 -0.54
CA LEU A 349 -18.14 -3.97 0.36
C LEU A 349 -19.24 -4.02 1.42
N ASP A 350 -19.82 -5.21 1.65
CA ASP A 350 -20.76 -5.46 2.74
C ASP A 350 -19.99 -5.89 3.99
N LEU A 351 -20.21 -5.21 5.10
CA LEU A 351 -19.60 -5.45 6.41
C LEU A 351 -20.61 -5.94 7.45
N SER A 352 -21.77 -6.44 6.98
CA SER A 352 -22.85 -6.93 7.85
C SER A 352 -22.51 -8.23 8.60
#